data_4e9a9b5cfd111b99b0b881b323565bd6
#
_entry.id   4e9a9b5cfd111b99b0b881b323565bd6
#
_cell.length_a   1.000
_cell.length_b   1.000
_cell.length_c   1.000
_cell.angle_alpha   90.00
_cell.angle_beta   90.00
_cell.angle_gamma   90.00
#
_symmetry.space_group_name_H-M   'P 1'
#
loop_
_entity.id
_entity.type
_entity.pdbx_description
1 polymer ?
#
loop_
_entity_poly.entity_id
_entity_poly.type
_entity_poly.pdbx_seq_one_letter_code
_entity_poly.pdbx_strand_id
1 'polypeptide(L)'
;MAEQLGVHIVLPKVSPQPHTHLAFEGFQYAKEKGKANEYNHRMFTAFFQDELDIGDIEVLTKIAGEIGLDEAEYQEALKTRKYKEKHQQELQRAYADQVQAVPTFMIGDTIVRGVRPKEELESIIDKQLNKPKQMFDFDGMVCGPDGC
;
A
#
# COMPACT_ATOMS: atom_id res chain seq x y z
N MET A 1 9.59 -10.58 -18.13
CA MET A 1 8.62 -11.01 -17.09
C MET A 1 7.31 -10.23 -17.20
N ALA A 2 7.27 -8.90 -17.15
CA ALA A 2 6.03 -8.12 -17.26
C ALA A 2 5.24 -8.39 -18.56
N GLU A 3 5.91 -8.36 -19.70
CA GLU A 3 5.29 -8.68 -21.02
C GLU A 3 4.69 -10.08 -21.07
N GLN A 4 5.31 -11.07 -20.43
CA GLN A 4 4.79 -12.44 -20.34
C GLN A 4 3.50 -12.54 -19.54
N LEU A 5 3.25 -11.54 -18.68
CA LEU A 5 2.04 -11.39 -17.88
C LEU A 5 1.03 -10.42 -18.52
N GLY A 6 1.30 -9.94 -19.75
CA GLY A 6 0.46 -8.97 -20.44
C GLY A 6 0.48 -7.57 -19.84
N VAL A 7 1.48 -7.25 -19.02
CA VAL A 7 1.63 -5.93 -18.41
C VAL A 7 2.67 -5.13 -19.17
N HIS A 8 2.24 -3.99 -19.74
CA HIS A 8 3.14 -3.05 -20.39
C HIS A 8 3.81 -2.16 -19.35
N ILE A 9 5.15 -2.22 -19.25
CA ILE A 9 5.95 -1.40 -18.36
C ILE A 9 7.01 -0.67 -19.17
N VAL A 10 7.00 0.66 -19.09
CA VAL A 10 8.05 1.54 -19.61
C VAL A 10 8.62 2.30 -18.42
N LEU A 11 9.91 2.21 -18.19
CA LEU A 11 10.55 3.01 -17.14
C LEU A 11 10.77 4.44 -17.66
N PRO A 12 10.39 5.47 -16.87
CA PRO A 12 10.55 6.84 -17.29
C PRO A 12 12.03 7.20 -17.52
N LYS A 13 12.29 7.96 -18.57
CA LYS A 13 13.63 8.48 -18.91
C LYS A 13 13.95 9.76 -18.12
N VAL A 14 13.50 9.84 -16.88
CA VAL A 14 13.75 10.97 -15.98
C VAL A 14 15.08 10.78 -15.27
N SER A 15 15.94 11.78 -15.29
CA SER A 15 17.23 11.76 -14.61
C SER A 15 17.42 13.05 -13.79
N PRO A 16 17.72 12.95 -12.50
CA PRO A 16 17.80 11.74 -11.67
C PRO A 16 16.44 11.06 -11.50
N GLN A 17 16.46 9.79 -11.05
CA GLN A 17 15.21 9.08 -10.73
C GLN A 17 14.40 9.86 -9.68
N PRO A 18 13.07 9.98 -9.84
CA PRO A 18 12.26 10.79 -8.96
C PRO A 18 12.25 10.29 -7.51
N HIS A 19 12.29 11.21 -6.57
CA HIS A 19 12.06 10.90 -5.18
C HIS A 19 10.57 10.70 -4.93
N THR A 20 10.16 9.50 -4.54
CA THR A 20 8.76 9.10 -4.44
C THR A 20 8.04 9.53 -3.16
N HIS A 21 8.74 10.17 -2.21
CA HIS A 21 8.17 10.52 -0.91
C HIS A 21 6.94 11.44 -1.01
N LEU A 22 6.92 12.39 -1.96
CA LEU A 22 5.76 13.27 -2.18
C LEU A 22 4.55 12.50 -2.73
N ALA A 23 4.78 11.56 -3.64
CA ALA A 23 3.72 10.69 -4.14
C ALA A 23 3.10 9.84 -3.01
N PHE A 24 3.91 9.33 -2.08
CA PHE A 24 3.41 8.60 -0.91
C PHE A 24 2.70 9.49 0.12
N GLU A 25 3.14 10.73 0.31
CA GLU A 25 2.41 11.71 1.12
C GLU A 25 1.06 12.06 0.47
N GLY A 26 1.05 12.25 -0.86
CA GLY A 26 -0.17 12.45 -1.63
C GLY A 26 -1.14 11.27 -1.53
N PHE A 27 -0.63 10.04 -1.43
CA PHE A 27 -1.45 8.87 -1.16
C PHE A 27 -2.19 8.97 0.17
N GLN A 28 -1.55 9.50 1.23
CA GLN A 28 -2.21 9.66 2.52
C GLN A 28 -3.36 10.67 2.45
N TYR A 29 -3.19 11.75 1.67
CA TYR A 29 -4.27 12.68 1.38
C TYR A 29 -5.41 12.00 0.62
N ALA A 30 -5.11 11.29 -0.47
CA ALA A 30 -6.09 10.58 -1.27
C ALA A 30 -6.87 9.53 -0.43
N LYS A 31 -6.18 8.84 0.48
CA LYS A 31 -6.77 7.88 1.41
C LYS A 31 -7.81 8.55 2.33
N GLU A 32 -7.55 9.74 2.85
CA GLU A 32 -8.50 10.51 3.66
C GLU A 32 -9.73 10.97 2.86
N LYS A 33 -9.57 11.20 1.56
CA LYS A 33 -10.67 11.55 0.65
C LYS A 33 -11.39 10.32 0.06
N GLY A 34 -11.05 9.09 0.48
CA GLY A 34 -11.66 7.86 -0.01
C GLY A 34 -11.24 7.45 -1.42
N LYS A 35 -10.11 7.98 -1.93
CA LYS A 35 -9.59 7.80 -3.29
C LYS A 35 -8.28 7.00 -3.37
N ALA A 36 -8.00 6.17 -2.36
CA ALA A 36 -6.74 5.45 -2.26
C ALA A 36 -6.44 4.54 -3.45
N ASN A 37 -7.44 3.78 -3.91
CA ASN A 37 -7.26 2.82 -5.01
C ASN A 37 -7.07 3.53 -6.34
N GLU A 38 -7.89 4.54 -6.63
CA GLU A 38 -7.81 5.35 -7.85
C GLU A 38 -6.45 6.06 -7.92
N TYR A 39 -5.98 6.60 -6.79
CA TYR A 39 -4.68 7.24 -6.68
C TYR A 39 -3.54 6.27 -6.98
N ASN A 40 -3.51 5.11 -6.33
CA ASN A 40 -2.48 4.10 -6.57
C ASN A 40 -2.45 3.66 -8.04
N HIS A 41 -3.62 3.33 -8.60
CA HIS A 41 -3.71 2.89 -9.99
C HIS A 41 -3.18 3.98 -10.93
N ARG A 42 -3.63 5.23 -10.76
CA ARG A 42 -3.21 6.35 -11.61
C ARG A 42 -1.72 6.66 -11.45
N MET A 43 -1.19 6.54 -10.24
CA MET A 43 0.24 6.79 -9.96
C MET A 43 1.14 5.72 -10.62
N PHE A 44 0.76 4.44 -10.58
CA PHE A 44 1.48 3.40 -11.30
C PHE A 44 1.42 3.59 -12.82
N THR A 45 0.27 3.98 -13.37
CA THR A 45 0.14 4.32 -14.78
C THR A 45 1.04 5.49 -15.14
N ALA A 46 1.03 6.57 -14.36
CA ALA A 46 1.86 7.75 -14.56
C ALA A 46 3.35 7.40 -14.65
N PHE A 47 3.83 6.57 -13.72
CA PHE A 47 5.24 6.23 -13.65
C PHE A 47 5.64 5.16 -14.67
N PHE A 48 4.86 4.07 -14.79
CA PHE A 48 5.27 2.89 -15.57
C PHE A 48 4.72 2.85 -17.01
N GLN A 49 3.84 3.78 -17.39
CA GLN A 49 3.26 3.82 -18.74
C GLN A 49 3.38 5.19 -19.40
N ASP A 50 3.11 6.27 -18.63
CA ASP A 50 3.12 7.64 -19.17
C ASP A 50 4.49 8.32 -19.04
N GLU A 51 5.48 7.68 -18.44
CA GLU A 51 6.85 8.16 -18.23
C GLU A 51 6.91 9.51 -17.45
N LEU A 52 5.96 9.76 -16.55
CA LEU A 52 5.87 11.02 -15.81
C LEU A 52 6.80 11.04 -14.59
N ASP A 53 7.28 12.24 -14.26
CA ASP A 53 8.05 12.47 -13.02
C ASP A 53 7.10 12.59 -11.81
N ILE A 54 6.94 11.49 -11.08
CA ILE A 54 6.13 11.47 -9.86
C ILE A 54 6.82 12.07 -8.62
N GLY A 55 7.98 12.69 -8.79
CA GLY A 55 8.65 13.52 -7.78
C GLY A 55 8.29 15.01 -7.90
N ASP A 56 7.67 15.42 -9.01
CA ASP A 56 7.30 16.80 -9.29
C ASP A 56 5.89 17.11 -8.75
N ILE A 57 5.78 18.19 -7.95
CA ILE A 57 4.49 18.59 -7.32
C ILE A 57 3.45 18.98 -8.36
N GLU A 58 3.83 19.63 -9.45
CA GLU A 58 2.88 20.07 -10.48
C GLU A 58 2.32 18.87 -11.24
N VAL A 59 3.15 17.87 -11.53
CA VAL A 59 2.74 16.59 -12.12
C VAL A 59 1.78 15.86 -11.18
N LEU A 60 2.16 15.73 -9.92
CA LEU A 60 1.34 15.06 -8.89
C LEU A 60 -0.01 15.77 -8.70
N THR A 61 -0.03 17.10 -8.75
CA THR A 61 -1.26 17.90 -8.62
C THR A 61 -2.23 17.62 -9.78
N LYS A 62 -1.72 17.59 -11.02
CA LYS A 62 -2.54 17.26 -12.19
C LYS A 62 -3.12 15.85 -12.09
N ILE A 63 -2.30 14.88 -11.70
CA ILE A 63 -2.74 13.48 -11.49
C ILE A 63 -3.85 13.41 -10.43
N ALA A 64 -3.74 14.20 -9.35
CA ALA A 64 -4.77 14.28 -8.32
C ALA A 64 -6.09 14.83 -8.87
N GLY A 65 -6.04 15.88 -9.70
CA GLY A 65 -7.22 16.44 -10.39
C GLY A 65 -7.90 15.43 -11.32
N GLU A 66 -7.14 14.64 -12.07
CA GLU A 66 -7.66 13.60 -12.98
C GLU A 66 -8.55 12.57 -12.28
N ILE A 67 -8.29 12.29 -11.01
CA ILE A 67 -9.07 11.36 -10.19
C ILE A 67 -10.14 12.05 -9.32
N GLY A 68 -10.34 13.36 -9.53
CA GLY A 68 -11.38 14.16 -8.86
C GLY A 68 -11.03 14.59 -7.43
N LEU A 69 -9.74 14.72 -7.12
CA LEU A 69 -9.28 15.39 -5.90
C LEU A 69 -9.19 16.91 -6.14
N ASP A 70 -9.33 17.70 -5.08
CA ASP A 70 -9.11 19.14 -5.13
C ASP A 70 -7.62 19.44 -5.32
N GLU A 71 -7.27 20.01 -6.47
CA GLU A 71 -5.87 20.26 -6.86
C GLU A 71 -5.19 21.27 -5.92
N ALA A 72 -5.92 22.31 -5.50
CA ALA A 72 -5.35 23.36 -4.65
C ALA A 72 -5.07 22.83 -3.24
N GLU A 73 -6.03 22.12 -2.65
CA GLU A 73 -5.86 21.50 -1.33
C GLU A 73 -4.76 20.43 -1.36
N TYR A 74 -4.71 19.61 -2.42
CA TYR A 74 -3.69 18.58 -2.61
C TYR A 74 -2.28 19.20 -2.74
N GLN A 75 -2.12 20.21 -3.59
CA GLN A 75 -0.85 20.88 -3.79
C GLN A 75 -0.34 21.54 -2.50
N GLU A 76 -1.23 22.22 -1.77
CA GLU A 76 -0.88 22.82 -0.47
C GLU A 76 -0.46 21.75 0.55
N ALA A 77 -1.15 20.61 0.58
CA ALA A 77 -0.78 19.50 1.46
C ALA A 77 0.63 18.96 1.16
N LEU A 78 1.04 18.90 -0.10
CA LEU A 78 2.39 18.51 -0.50
C LEU A 78 3.43 19.59 -0.19
N LYS A 79 3.16 20.86 -0.50
CA LYS A 79 4.07 21.98 -0.23
C LYS A 79 4.37 22.13 1.26
N THR A 80 3.35 21.97 2.10
CA THR A 80 3.49 22.04 3.57
C THR A 80 3.97 20.75 4.19
N ARG A 81 4.10 19.67 3.39
CA ARG A 81 4.49 18.35 3.88
C ARG A 81 3.56 17.82 4.97
N LYS A 82 2.27 18.16 4.90
CA LYS A 82 1.24 17.83 5.90
C LYS A 82 1.21 16.35 6.28
N TYR A 83 1.50 15.46 5.34
CA TYR A 83 1.42 14.01 5.54
C TYR A 83 2.77 13.31 5.74
N LYS A 84 3.86 14.09 5.91
CA LYS A 84 5.21 13.54 6.09
C LYS A 84 5.29 12.55 7.25
N GLU A 85 4.81 12.94 8.42
CA GLU A 85 4.87 12.09 9.62
C GLU A 85 4.04 10.82 9.45
N LYS A 86 2.85 10.94 8.85
CA LYS A 86 1.98 9.78 8.59
C LYS A 86 2.65 8.79 7.63
N HIS A 87 3.28 9.28 6.58
CA HIS A 87 4.07 8.44 5.68
C HIS A 87 5.23 7.75 6.40
N GLN A 88 5.97 8.48 7.26
CA GLN A 88 7.05 7.90 8.04
C GLN A 88 6.57 6.80 9.01
N GLN A 89 5.42 6.99 9.64
CA GLN A 89 4.80 5.97 10.49
C GLN A 89 4.46 4.69 9.71
N GLU A 90 3.91 4.82 8.49
CA GLU A 90 3.64 3.65 7.63
C GLU A 90 4.92 2.92 7.23
N LEU A 91 6.02 3.64 6.96
CA LEU A 91 7.33 3.01 6.72
C LEU A 91 7.83 2.26 7.95
N GLN A 92 7.74 2.86 9.14
CA GLN A 92 8.14 2.22 10.39
C GLN A 92 7.32 0.95 10.66
N ARG A 93 6.02 1.01 10.38
CA ARG A 93 5.13 -0.15 10.48
C ARG A 93 5.55 -1.26 9.52
N ALA A 94 5.84 -0.94 8.26
CA ALA A 94 6.32 -1.93 7.29
C ALA A 94 7.61 -2.62 7.75
N TYR A 95 8.54 -1.86 8.37
CA TYR A 95 9.74 -2.44 8.97
C TYR A 95 9.44 -3.34 10.18
N ALA A 96 8.53 -2.92 11.06
CA ALA A 96 8.09 -3.73 12.20
C ALA A 96 7.42 -5.03 11.74
N ASP A 97 6.64 -4.97 10.66
CA ASP A 97 6.01 -6.13 10.01
C ASP A 97 7.00 -6.95 9.16
N GLN A 98 8.32 -6.67 9.26
CA GLN A 98 9.40 -7.37 8.56
C GLN A 98 9.31 -7.33 7.03
N VAL A 99 8.66 -6.31 6.45
CA VAL A 99 8.63 -6.08 5.01
C VAL A 99 9.94 -5.42 4.59
N GLN A 100 10.93 -6.24 4.18
CA GLN A 100 12.27 -5.79 3.80
C GLN A 100 12.55 -5.87 2.29
N ALA A 101 11.65 -6.48 1.54
CA ALA A 101 11.75 -6.65 0.10
C ALA A 101 10.38 -6.74 -0.54
N VAL A 102 10.30 -6.52 -1.85
CA VAL A 102 9.07 -6.66 -2.63
C VAL A 102 9.28 -7.69 -3.76
N PRO A 103 8.27 -8.49 -4.06
CA PRO A 103 7.01 -8.63 -3.34
C PRO A 103 7.16 -9.37 -2.00
N THR A 104 6.38 -8.97 -1.00
CA THR A 104 6.19 -9.72 0.24
C THR A 104 4.70 -9.96 0.44
N PHE A 105 4.30 -11.20 0.67
CA PHE A 105 2.92 -11.59 0.93
C PHE A 105 2.78 -11.97 2.40
N MET A 106 1.75 -11.44 3.05
CA MET A 106 1.37 -11.81 4.41
C MET A 106 0.05 -12.58 4.32
N ILE A 107 0.10 -13.88 4.55
CA ILE A 107 -1.05 -14.79 4.42
C ILE A 107 -1.30 -15.44 5.78
N GLY A 108 -2.26 -14.92 6.54
CA GLY A 108 -2.45 -15.28 7.93
C GLY A 108 -1.20 -14.94 8.75
N ASP A 109 -0.60 -15.95 9.39
CA ASP A 109 0.65 -15.83 10.16
C ASP A 109 1.92 -16.15 9.33
N THR A 110 1.76 -16.44 8.04
CA THR A 110 2.87 -16.81 7.16
C THR A 110 3.34 -15.63 6.32
N ILE A 111 4.64 -15.34 6.38
CA ILE A 111 5.28 -14.31 5.53
C ILE A 111 6.03 -15.01 4.40
N VAL A 112 5.67 -14.67 3.16
CA VAL A 112 6.29 -15.20 1.93
C VAL A 112 7.01 -14.06 1.22
N ARG A 113 8.33 -14.20 1.02
CA ARG A 113 9.16 -13.18 0.36
C ARG A 113 9.55 -13.61 -1.05
N GLY A 114 9.53 -12.67 -1.97
CA GLY A 114 9.86 -12.87 -3.38
C GLY A 114 8.71 -13.45 -4.20
N VAL A 115 8.93 -13.53 -5.51
CA VAL A 115 7.97 -14.10 -6.45
C VAL A 115 7.87 -15.61 -6.23
N ARG A 116 6.64 -16.12 -6.13
CA ARG A 116 6.34 -17.55 -5.94
C ARG A 116 5.39 -18.02 -7.04
N PRO A 117 5.48 -19.31 -7.42
CA PRO A 117 4.46 -19.91 -8.27
C PRO A 117 3.08 -19.83 -7.65
N LYS A 118 2.05 -19.74 -8.50
CA LYS A 118 0.65 -19.62 -8.07
C LYS A 118 0.24 -20.76 -7.15
N GLU A 119 0.64 -21.97 -7.50
CA GLU A 119 0.33 -23.21 -6.78
C GLU A 119 0.91 -23.22 -5.34
N GLU A 120 2.09 -22.60 -5.16
CA GLU A 120 2.69 -22.45 -3.82
C GLU A 120 1.87 -21.49 -2.96
N LEU A 121 1.44 -20.33 -3.53
CA LEU A 121 0.60 -19.37 -2.82
C LEU A 121 -0.77 -19.96 -2.47
N GLU A 122 -1.40 -20.68 -3.39
CA GLU A 122 -2.66 -21.39 -3.17
C GLU A 122 -2.52 -22.41 -2.03
N SER A 123 -1.47 -23.21 -2.03
CA SER A 123 -1.20 -24.17 -0.95
C SER A 123 -1.06 -23.51 0.42
N ILE A 124 -0.44 -22.32 0.48
CA ILE A 124 -0.31 -21.56 1.73
C ILE A 124 -1.66 -21.02 2.19
N ILE A 125 -2.47 -20.49 1.26
CA ILE A 125 -3.81 -19.98 1.55
C ILE A 125 -4.68 -21.13 2.09
N ASP A 126 -4.70 -22.26 1.42
CA ASP A 126 -5.48 -23.45 1.84
C ASP A 126 -5.09 -23.91 3.23
N LYS A 127 -3.79 -23.95 3.55
CA LYS A 127 -3.30 -24.28 4.89
C LYS A 127 -3.80 -23.29 5.95
N GLN A 128 -3.84 -22.00 5.64
CA GLN A 128 -4.34 -20.99 6.57
C GLN A 128 -5.86 -21.09 6.76
N LEU A 129 -6.63 -21.34 5.70
CA LEU A 129 -8.08 -21.51 5.76
C LEU A 129 -8.48 -22.78 6.53
N ASN A 130 -7.69 -23.84 6.44
CA ASN A 130 -7.93 -25.12 7.10
C ASN A 130 -7.35 -25.20 8.52
N LYS A 131 -6.69 -24.14 9.01
CA LYS A 131 -6.28 -24.10 10.43
C LYS A 131 -7.54 -24.12 11.31
N PRO A 132 -7.59 -24.99 12.33
CA PRO A 132 -8.67 -24.93 13.30
C PRO A 132 -8.67 -23.54 13.90
N LYS A 133 -9.82 -22.84 13.84
CA LYS A 133 -9.99 -21.60 14.59
C LYS A 133 -9.66 -21.93 16.03
N GLN A 134 -8.62 -21.33 16.60
CA GLN A 134 -8.43 -21.37 18.04
C GLN A 134 -9.69 -20.71 18.62
N MET A 135 -10.63 -21.54 19.07
CA MET A 135 -11.62 -21.09 20.02
C MET A 135 -10.81 -20.61 21.22
N PHE A 136 -10.81 -19.32 21.46
CA PHE A 136 -10.50 -18.84 22.79
C PHE A 136 -11.59 -19.45 23.68
N ASP A 137 -11.24 -20.55 24.36
CA ASP A 137 -12.00 -21.02 25.50
C ASP A 137 -12.00 -19.89 26.52
N PHE A 138 -13.09 -19.16 26.53
CA PHE A 138 -13.47 -18.31 27.66
C PHE A 138 -13.94 -19.25 28.76
N ASP A 139 -13.03 -20.13 29.18
CA ASP A 139 -13.27 -20.94 30.37
C ASP A 139 -12.80 -20.13 31.58
N GLY A 140 -13.76 -19.66 32.33
CA GLY A 140 -13.49 -19.13 33.66
C GLY A 140 -13.91 -17.71 33.95
N MET A 141 -15.17 -17.35 33.79
CA MET A 141 -15.87 -16.46 34.71
C MET A 141 -17.33 -16.85 34.74
N VAL A 142 -17.60 -17.96 35.41
CA VAL A 142 -18.91 -18.22 35.93
C VAL A 142 -19.01 -17.38 37.19
N CYS A 143 -19.75 -16.27 37.15
CA CYS A 143 -20.18 -15.59 38.35
C CYS A 143 -21.08 -16.59 39.14
N GLY A 144 -20.65 -16.95 40.31
CA GLY A 144 -21.46 -17.74 41.24
C GLY A 144 -22.71 -16.95 41.71
N PRO A 145 -23.67 -17.64 42.32
CA PRO A 145 -24.98 -17.06 42.69
C PRO A 145 -24.91 -15.91 43.73
N ASP A 146 -23.73 -15.49 44.19
CA ASP A 146 -23.57 -14.48 45.24
C ASP A 146 -22.89 -13.18 44.73
N GLY A 147 -23.04 -12.87 43.47
CA GLY A 147 -22.73 -11.55 42.88
C GLY A 147 -21.24 -11.30 42.57
N CYS A 148 -21.03 -10.61 41.45
CA CYS A 148 -19.82 -9.82 41.17
C CYS A 148 -19.93 -8.46 41.84
#